data_6596e8bd5436cb1d4972bc00db68a76d
#
_entry.id   6596e8bd5436cb1d4972bc00db68a76d
#
_cell.length_a   1.000
_cell.length_b   1.000
_cell.length_c   1.000
_cell.angle_alpha   90.00
_cell.angle_beta   90.00
_cell.angle_gamma   90.00
#
_symmetry.space_group_name_H-M   'P 1'
#
loop_
_entity.id
_entity.type
_entity.pdbx_description
1 polymer ?
#
loop_
_entity_poly.entity_id
_entity_poly.type
_entity_poly.pdbx_seq_one_letter_code
_entity_poly.pdbx_strand_id
1 'polypeptide(L)'
;MGKCGYSQWRDPAYPVHIESVFSTLYFCFIFKRTIAMKSTRSKLNRMMTLFALGVTALAAFAVTTPATAAWEPTKPVEFVVPAGTGGGADQMARLIQGIVIKYKLMKEPMIVVNKSAGAGAEGFLSVKDAKGDPHKIIVTLSNLFTTPMATGVPFNWRDMTPVSMMALDQFVLWVNADTPYKNGKDYLAAVKAAGPNKMKMGGTGSKQEDQILTVGMEKATGTKFIYVPFRGGGEVAVQLVGKHIDSTVNNPIEAVAQWRAGQLRALCVFDDKRMPYKAKVTDKQAWGDIPTCTESGVPSSYVMLRGVFMAPGVTAEQTAFYTGMLKKVRETPEWKDYMEKGAFNQTTMSGDEFAGWLGKAENMHRELMKEAGFLVK
;
A
#
# COMPACT_ATOMS: atom_id res chain seq x y z
N MET A 1 -12.97 32.92 54.70
CA MET A 1 -11.61 33.42 54.94
C MET A 1 -10.70 32.59 54.04
N GLY A 2 -9.96 33.04 53.07
CA GLY A 2 -9.61 34.28 52.51
C GLY A 2 -8.83 34.04 51.22
N LYS A 3 -9.15 34.80 50.20
CA LYS A 3 -8.31 35.51 49.22
C LYS A 3 -7.26 34.74 48.43
N CYS A 4 -7.44 34.65 47.14
CA CYS A 4 -6.95 35.51 46.05
C CYS A 4 -5.46 35.37 45.73
N GLY A 5 -5.14 35.05 44.48
CA GLY A 5 -3.83 35.22 43.88
C GLY A 5 -3.87 34.98 42.38
N TYR A 6 -4.27 35.99 41.59
CA TYR A 6 -4.04 36.12 40.15
C TYR A 6 -2.56 36.30 39.85
N SER A 7 -2.00 35.63 38.87
CA SER A 7 -0.89 36.20 38.11
C SER A 7 -0.99 35.76 36.62
N GLN A 8 -1.28 36.79 35.82
CA GLN A 8 -1.11 36.83 34.38
C GLN A 8 0.37 36.69 34.03
N TRP A 9 0.69 35.93 32.98
CA TRP A 9 1.84 36.21 32.16
C TRP A 9 1.41 36.27 30.69
N ARG A 10 1.82 37.40 30.09
CA ARG A 10 1.52 37.88 28.74
C ARG A 10 2.38 37.12 27.72
N ASP A 11 1.82 36.91 26.56
CA ASP A 11 2.52 36.60 25.33
C ASP A 11 3.50 37.72 24.90
N PRO A 12 4.63 37.36 24.28
CA PRO A 12 5.34 38.34 23.46
C PRO A 12 5.09 38.07 21.96
N ALA A 13 4.76 39.18 21.33
CA ALA A 13 4.44 39.49 19.97
C ALA A 13 5.42 38.94 18.89
N TYR A 14 4.85 38.64 17.72
CA TYR A 14 5.52 38.46 16.44
C TYR A 14 6.22 39.74 15.95
N PRO A 15 7.37 39.65 15.26
CA PRO A 15 7.91 40.79 14.54
C PRO A 15 7.32 40.88 13.12
N VAL A 16 6.98 42.11 12.83
CA VAL A 16 6.37 42.66 11.63
C VAL A 16 7.31 42.57 10.42
N HIS A 17 6.76 42.25 9.26
CA HIS A 17 7.33 42.38 7.93
C HIS A 17 7.94 43.75 7.64
N ILE A 18 9.17 43.79 7.17
CA ILE A 18 9.81 44.93 6.48
C ILE A 18 10.02 44.52 5.01
N GLU A 19 9.05 44.79 4.20
CA GLU A 19 9.22 44.88 2.73
C GLU A 19 8.27 45.93 2.20
N SER A 20 8.70 47.19 2.19
CA SER A 20 8.13 48.24 1.32
C SER A 20 8.87 49.58 1.47
N VAL A 21 10.14 49.66 1.18
CA VAL A 21 10.88 50.96 1.09
C VAL A 21 11.90 51.00 -0.07
N PHE A 22 11.75 50.26 -1.12
CA PHE A 22 12.67 50.36 -2.28
C PHE A 22 11.98 50.65 -3.63
N SER A 23 10.82 51.28 -3.66
CA SER A 23 10.13 51.59 -4.92
C SER A 23 9.85 53.08 -5.19
N THR A 24 10.47 54.02 -4.46
CA THR A 24 10.13 55.44 -4.64
C THR A 24 11.31 56.37 -4.95
N LEU A 25 12.48 55.88 -5.28
CA LEU A 25 13.66 56.74 -5.52
C LEU A 25 14.25 56.66 -6.92
N TYR A 26 13.57 56.08 -7.92
CA TYR A 26 14.06 56.01 -9.31
C TYR A 26 13.25 56.82 -10.31
N PHE A 27 12.34 57.69 -9.90
CA PHE A 27 11.46 58.46 -10.80
C PHE A 27 11.74 59.96 -10.88
N CYS A 28 12.81 60.48 -10.32
CA CYS A 28 13.05 61.92 -10.25
C CYS A 28 14.31 62.47 -10.95
N PHE A 29 14.97 61.73 -11.87
CA PHE A 29 16.20 62.27 -12.50
C PHE A 29 16.22 62.31 -14.03
N ILE A 30 15.09 62.18 -14.73
CA ILE A 30 15.03 62.33 -16.22
C ILE A 30 13.92 63.32 -16.60
N PHE A 31 14.02 64.56 -16.16
CA PHE A 31 13.14 65.63 -16.68
C PHE A 31 13.83 67.00 -16.78
N LYS A 32 15.06 67.05 -17.38
CA LYS A 32 15.66 68.31 -17.86
C LYS A 32 16.72 68.02 -18.90
N ARG A 33 16.35 67.82 -20.14
CA ARG A 33 17.08 68.15 -21.37
C ARG A 33 16.27 67.77 -22.61
N THR A 34 15.27 68.63 -22.92
CA THR A 34 14.66 68.62 -24.24
C THR A 34 14.51 70.07 -24.66
N ILE A 35 15.31 70.47 -25.57
CA ILE A 35 15.02 71.49 -26.60
C ILE A 35 16.27 71.54 -27.50
N ALA A 36 16.08 71.24 -28.74
CA ALA A 36 16.90 71.43 -29.94
C ALA A 36 17.35 70.11 -30.59
N MET A 37 16.53 69.58 -31.46
CA MET A 37 16.89 69.17 -32.83
C MET A 37 15.65 68.62 -33.54
N LYS A 38 14.93 69.52 -34.19
CA LYS A 38 13.94 69.19 -35.22
C LYS A 38 14.69 68.84 -36.53
N SER A 39 14.16 67.82 -37.24
CA SER A 39 14.40 67.58 -38.67
C SER A 39 15.39 66.50 -39.09
N THR A 40 15.36 65.29 -38.47
CA THR A 40 15.82 64.08 -39.23
C THR A 40 15.12 62.79 -38.78
N ARG A 41 14.06 62.88 -37.98
CA ARG A 41 13.40 61.75 -37.27
C ARG A 41 12.28 61.02 -38.02
N SER A 42 11.84 61.50 -39.20
CA SER A 42 10.63 60.88 -39.80
C SER A 42 10.89 59.59 -40.60
N LYS A 43 12.09 59.40 -41.15
CA LYS A 43 12.46 58.17 -41.90
C LYS A 43 12.97 57.04 -41.02
N LEU A 44 13.63 57.37 -39.91
CA LEU A 44 14.20 56.37 -38.98
C LEU A 44 13.09 55.75 -38.12
N ASN A 45 12.08 56.51 -37.71
CA ASN A 45 10.95 56.00 -36.91
C ASN A 45 10.02 55.06 -37.73
N ARG A 46 9.86 55.25 -39.05
CA ARG A 46 9.10 54.32 -39.90
C ARG A 46 9.81 52.97 -40.09
N MET A 47 11.14 52.96 -40.14
CA MET A 47 11.92 51.72 -40.26
C MET A 47 11.96 50.93 -38.94
N MET A 48 12.06 51.61 -37.79
CA MET A 48 12.01 50.97 -36.46
C MET A 48 10.61 50.41 -36.13
N THR A 49 9.52 51.06 -36.56
CA THR A 49 8.15 50.58 -36.35
C THR A 49 7.84 49.33 -37.19
N LEU A 50 8.37 49.24 -38.41
CA LEU A 50 8.23 48.05 -39.24
C LEU A 50 9.08 46.88 -38.77
N PHE A 51 10.22 47.13 -38.12
CA PHE A 51 11.06 46.08 -37.51
C PHE A 51 10.47 45.57 -36.18
N ALA A 52 9.83 46.43 -35.37
CA ALA A 52 9.15 46.04 -34.14
C ALA A 52 7.87 45.24 -34.40
N LEU A 53 7.11 45.52 -35.47
CA LEU A 53 5.95 44.73 -35.88
C LEU A 53 6.31 43.37 -36.50
N GLY A 54 7.52 43.23 -37.11
CA GLY A 54 8.00 41.97 -37.63
C GLY A 54 8.50 41.00 -36.55
N VAL A 55 9.09 41.51 -35.48
CA VAL A 55 9.61 40.68 -34.35
C VAL A 55 8.45 40.20 -33.42
N THR A 56 7.37 41.00 -33.27
CA THR A 56 6.19 40.57 -32.51
C THR A 56 5.33 39.55 -33.27
N ALA A 57 5.36 39.52 -34.59
CA ALA A 57 4.66 38.48 -35.37
C ALA A 57 5.40 37.13 -35.36
N LEU A 58 6.75 37.10 -35.23
CA LEU A 58 7.50 35.85 -35.10
C LEU A 58 7.46 35.25 -33.68
N ALA A 59 7.18 36.04 -32.64
CA ALA A 59 7.08 35.53 -31.25
C ALA A 59 5.68 34.90 -30.95
N ALA A 60 4.70 35.05 -31.84
CA ALA A 60 3.36 34.48 -31.71
C ALA A 60 3.22 33.05 -32.27
N PHE A 61 4.25 32.50 -32.90
CA PHE A 61 4.39 31.06 -33.08
C PHE A 61 4.97 30.46 -31.78
N ALA A 62 4.32 30.71 -30.65
CA ALA A 62 4.44 29.83 -29.49
C ALA A 62 4.15 28.43 -30.03
N VAL A 63 5.18 27.58 -30.04
CA VAL A 63 5.07 26.15 -30.31
C VAL A 63 4.05 25.62 -29.33
N THR A 64 2.79 25.59 -29.73
CA THR A 64 1.80 24.73 -29.11
C THR A 64 2.26 23.32 -29.42
N THR A 65 3.15 22.78 -28.57
CA THR A 65 3.33 21.34 -28.51
C THR A 65 1.90 20.80 -28.32
N PRO A 66 1.40 19.97 -29.23
CA PRO A 66 0.12 19.32 -28.99
C PRO A 66 0.27 18.65 -27.62
N ALA A 67 -0.57 19.01 -26.65
CA ALA A 67 -0.69 18.25 -25.42
C ALA A 67 -1.11 16.85 -25.90
N THR A 68 -0.13 15.94 -26.03
CA THR A 68 -0.43 14.53 -26.27
C THR A 68 -1.37 14.14 -25.17
N ALA A 69 -2.61 13.76 -25.55
CA ALA A 69 -3.60 13.31 -24.57
C ALA A 69 -2.92 12.23 -23.73
N ALA A 70 -2.89 12.44 -22.42
CA ALA A 70 -2.28 11.46 -21.50
C ALA A 70 -2.89 10.09 -21.79
N TRP A 71 -2.04 9.07 -21.87
CA TRP A 71 -2.49 7.70 -22.15
C TRP A 71 -3.58 7.27 -21.17
N GLU A 72 -4.57 6.56 -21.64
CA GLU A 72 -5.64 5.94 -20.87
C GLU A 72 -5.96 4.57 -21.47
N PRO A 73 -6.41 3.58 -20.69
CA PRO A 73 -6.83 2.28 -21.22
C PRO A 73 -7.88 2.41 -22.32
N THR A 74 -7.72 1.59 -23.37
CA THR A 74 -8.59 1.58 -24.59
C THR A 74 -9.47 0.34 -24.69
N LYS A 75 -9.33 -0.60 -23.74
CA LYS A 75 -10.13 -1.82 -23.59
C LYS A 75 -10.23 -2.20 -22.11
N PRO A 76 -11.13 -3.13 -21.71
CA PRO A 76 -11.25 -3.59 -20.34
C PRO A 76 -9.91 -3.99 -19.72
N VAL A 77 -9.68 -3.58 -18.46
CA VAL A 77 -8.47 -3.89 -17.70
C VAL A 77 -8.70 -5.09 -16.82
N GLU A 78 -7.95 -6.17 -17.04
CA GLU A 78 -7.93 -7.35 -16.18
C GLU A 78 -7.10 -7.05 -14.93
N PHE A 79 -7.74 -7.07 -13.74
CA PHE A 79 -7.06 -6.93 -12.46
C PHE A 79 -6.93 -8.31 -11.82
N VAL A 80 -5.77 -8.90 -11.97
CA VAL A 80 -5.45 -10.26 -11.52
C VAL A 80 -5.24 -10.27 -10.00
N VAL A 81 -5.82 -11.29 -9.34
CA VAL A 81 -5.60 -11.59 -7.93
C VAL A 81 -4.97 -13.00 -7.84
N PRO A 82 -3.69 -13.13 -7.42
CA PRO A 82 -3.00 -14.43 -7.35
C PRO A 82 -3.32 -15.16 -6.03
N ALA A 83 -4.57 -15.10 -5.62
CA ALA A 83 -5.10 -15.70 -4.38
C ALA A 83 -6.59 -16.03 -4.53
N GLY A 84 -7.12 -16.79 -3.57
CA GLY A 84 -8.54 -17.18 -3.53
C GLY A 84 -9.48 -16.01 -3.25
N THR A 85 -10.73 -16.19 -3.65
CA THR A 85 -11.81 -15.24 -3.40
C THR A 85 -12.06 -15.07 -1.90
N GLY A 86 -12.36 -13.83 -1.47
CA GLY A 86 -12.62 -13.46 -0.08
C GLY A 86 -11.38 -13.27 0.79
N GLY A 87 -10.17 -13.56 0.28
CA GLY A 87 -8.91 -13.20 0.94
C GLY A 87 -8.61 -11.70 0.83
N GLY A 88 -7.64 -11.21 1.61
CA GLY A 88 -7.34 -9.78 1.69
C GLY A 88 -6.98 -9.12 0.36
N ALA A 89 -6.27 -9.82 -0.54
CA ALA A 89 -5.95 -9.31 -1.87
C ALA A 89 -7.21 -9.19 -2.76
N ASP A 90 -8.11 -10.15 -2.70
CA ASP A 90 -9.38 -10.13 -3.43
C ASP A 90 -10.28 -8.99 -2.95
N GLN A 91 -10.41 -8.83 -1.63
CA GLN A 91 -11.17 -7.73 -1.03
C GLN A 91 -10.60 -6.36 -1.46
N MET A 92 -9.28 -6.18 -1.42
CA MET A 92 -8.63 -4.93 -1.84
C MET A 92 -8.84 -4.65 -3.34
N ALA A 93 -8.67 -5.65 -4.20
CA ALA A 93 -8.87 -5.48 -5.65
C ALA A 93 -10.31 -5.08 -5.99
N ARG A 94 -11.32 -5.71 -5.35
CA ARG A 94 -12.73 -5.37 -5.54
C ARG A 94 -13.08 -4.00 -4.98
N LEU A 95 -12.48 -3.59 -3.87
CA LEU A 95 -12.65 -2.23 -3.37
C LEU A 95 -12.09 -1.20 -4.35
N ILE A 96 -10.86 -1.42 -4.86
CA ILE A 96 -10.25 -0.55 -5.87
C ILE A 96 -11.16 -0.47 -7.10
N GLN A 97 -11.63 -1.60 -7.61
CA GLN A 97 -12.60 -1.67 -8.72
C GLN A 97 -13.84 -0.82 -8.43
N GLY A 98 -14.47 -0.99 -7.27
CA GLY A 98 -15.67 -0.24 -6.88
C GLY A 98 -15.42 1.28 -6.81
N ILE A 99 -14.27 1.69 -6.27
CA ILE A 99 -13.87 3.10 -6.21
C ILE A 99 -13.63 3.65 -7.62
N VAL A 100 -12.90 2.93 -8.47
CA VAL A 100 -12.63 3.33 -9.86
C VAL A 100 -13.94 3.57 -10.62
N ILE A 101 -14.92 2.69 -10.47
CA ILE A 101 -16.25 2.82 -11.08
C ILE A 101 -17.00 4.02 -10.49
N LYS A 102 -17.09 4.11 -9.17
CA LYS A 102 -17.84 5.17 -8.47
C LYS A 102 -17.35 6.57 -8.83
N TYR A 103 -16.03 6.77 -8.87
CA TYR A 103 -15.41 8.07 -9.11
C TYR A 103 -15.03 8.28 -10.57
N LYS A 104 -15.37 7.32 -11.46
CA LYS A 104 -15.06 7.39 -12.92
C LYS A 104 -13.57 7.69 -13.17
N LEU A 105 -12.69 7.00 -12.45
CA LEU A 105 -11.24 7.22 -12.52
C LEU A 105 -10.61 6.63 -13.79
N MET A 106 -11.36 5.84 -14.54
CA MET A 106 -10.98 5.22 -15.81
C MET A 106 -12.22 5.06 -16.67
N LYS A 107 -12.10 5.22 -18.01
CA LYS A 107 -13.22 5.06 -18.94
C LYS A 107 -13.60 3.60 -19.13
N GLU A 108 -12.59 2.79 -19.35
CA GLU A 108 -12.78 1.36 -19.58
C GLU A 108 -13.03 0.61 -18.27
N PRO A 109 -13.82 -0.49 -18.28
CA PRO A 109 -14.10 -1.25 -17.07
C PRO A 109 -12.87 -1.99 -16.54
N MET A 110 -12.74 -2.05 -15.20
CA MET A 110 -11.79 -2.91 -14.52
C MET A 110 -12.49 -4.21 -14.12
N ILE A 111 -11.88 -5.37 -14.42
CA ILE A 111 -12.44 -6.70 -14.15
C ILE A 111 -11.50 -7.45 -13.22
N VAL A 112 -11.95 -7.77 -12.01
CA VAL A 112 -11.18 -8.55 -11.05
C VAL A 112 -11.29 -10.04 -11.34
N VAL A 113 -10.14 -10.71 -11.51
CA VAL A 113 -10.05 -12.14 -11.85
C VAL A 113 -9.09 -12.85 -10.88
N ASN A 114 -9.60 -13.87 -10.18
CA ASN A 114 -8.78 -14.70 -9.29
C ASN A 114 -8.06 -15.79 -10.09
N LYS A 115 -6.72 -15.84 -9.99
CA LYS A 115 -5.82 -16.85 -10.58
C LYS A 115 -4.88 -17.37 -9.50
N SER A 116 -5.36 -18.29 -8.69
CA SER A 116 -4.70 -18.75 -7.46
C SER A 116 -3.95 -20.07 -7.56
N ALA A 117 -4.05 -20.78 -8.69
CA ALA A 117 -3.39 -22.08 -8.85
C ALA A 117 -1.86 -21.98 -8.69
N GLY A 118 -1.26 -23.05 -8.17
CA GLY A 118 0.18 -23.13 -7.94
C GLY A 118 0.68 -22.08 -6.94
N ALA A 119 -0.06 -21.81 -5.86
CA ALA A 119 0.26 -20.76 -4.88
C ALA A 119 0.35 -19.34 -5.51
N GLY A 120 -0.50 -19.07 -6.50
CA GLY A 120 -0.54 -17.81 -7.24
C GLY A 120 0.35 -17.77 -8.49
N ALA A 121 1.12 -18.82 -8.78
CA ALA A 121 1.97 -18.87 -9.98
C ALA A 121 1.19 -18.61 -11.27
N GLU A 122 -0.03 -19.16 -11.40
CA GLU A 122 -0.92 -18.90 -12.53
C GLU A 122 -1.13 -17.41 -12.79
N GLY A 123 -1.42 -16.64 -11.73
CA GLY A 123 -1.62 -15.19 -11.81
C GLY A 123 -0.35 -14.46 -12.26
N PHE A 124 0.78 -14.76 -11.63
CA PHE A 124 2.06 -14.13 -11.96
C PHE A 124 2.51 -14.43 -13.39
N LEU A 125 2.45 -15.70 -13.82
CA LEU A 125 2.81 -16.07 -15.17
C LEU A 125 1.88 -15.41 -16.20
N SER A 126 0.57 -15.36 -15.93
CA SER A 126 -0.38 -14.73 -16.85
C SER A 126 -0.10 -13.24 -17.09
N VAL A 127 0.51 -12.54 -16.11
CA VAL A 127 0.89 -11.12 -16.24
C VAL A 127 2.27 -11.00 -16.88
N LYS A 128 3.24 -11.82 -16.48
CA LYS A 128 4.58 -11.87 -17.09
C LYS A 128 4.48 -12.12 -18.60
N ASP A 129 3.64 -13.06 -19.03
CA ASP A 129 3.51 -13.46 -20.43
C ASP A 129 2.74 -12.42 -21.28
N ALA A 130 2.05 -11.47 -20.65
CA ALA A 130 1.34 -10.38 -21.31
C ALA A 130 2.25 -9.19 -21.66
N LYS A 131 3.47 -9.46 -22.12
CA LYS A 131 4.47 -8.44 -22.43
C LYS A 131 3.92 -7.31 -23.31
N GLY A 132 4.07 -6.07 -22.85
CA GLY A 132 3.62 -4.86 -23.55
C GLY A 132 2.13 -4.59 -23.44
N ASP A 133 1.33 -5.42 -22.75
CA ASP A 133 -0.12 -5.19 -22.58
C ASP A 133 -0.38 -4.34 -21.31
N PRO A 134 -0.76 -3.06 -21.44
CA PRO A 134 -1.05 -2.19 -20.32
C PRO A 134 -2.44 -2.43 -19.70
N HIS A 135 -3.24 -3.35 -20.25
CA HIS A 135 -4.59 -3.66 -19.77
C HIS A 135 -4.60 -4.88 -18.83
N LYS A 136 -3.43 -5.33 -18.40
CA LYS A 136 -3.31 -6.39 -17.40
C LYS A 136 -2.47 -5.92 -16.23
N ILE A 137 -3.12 -5.81 -15.06
CA ILE A 137 -2.49 -5.43 -13.80
C ILE A 137 -2.72 -6.52 -12.76
N ILE A 138 -1.91 -6.57 -11.72
CA ILE A 138 -2.00 -7.58 -10.65
C ILE A 138 -1.80 -6.94 -9.30
N VAL A 139 -2.62 -7.31 -8.31
CA VAL A 139 -2.34 -7.06 -6.90
C VAL A 139 -1.43 -8.18 -6.38
N THR A 140 -0.48 -7.86 -5.52
CA THR A 140 0.47 -8.85 -5.00
C THR A 140 0.37 -9.01 -3.49
N LEU A 141 0.85 -10.16 -3.04
CA LEU A 141 1.14 -10.54 -1.66
C LEU A 141 2.63 -10.92 -1.60
N SER A 142 3.10 -11.43 -0.46
CA SER A 142 4.46 -11.95 -0.38
C SER A 142 4.69 -13.23 -1.22
N ASN A 143 3.62 -13.88 -1.72
CA ASN A 143 3.76 -14.96 -2.70
C ASN A 143 4.46 -14.51 -4.00
N LEU A 144 4.54 -13.20 -4.25
CA LEU A 144 5.45 -12.59 -5.23
C LEU A 144 6.90 -13.07 -5.08
N PHE A 145 7.35 -13.28 -3.84
CA PHE A 145 8.69 -13.75 -3.49
C PHE A 145 8.70 -15.25 -3.15
N THR A 146 7.75 -15.69 -2.33
CA THR A 146 7.78 -17.03 -1.73
C THR A 146 7.46 -18.13 -2.74
N THR A 147 6.55 -17.89 -3.69
CA THR A 147 6.16 -18.89 -4.69
C THR A 147 7.33 -19.31 -5.58
N PRO A 148 8.08 -18.39 -6.24
CA PRO A 148 9.22 -18.81 -7.06
C PRO A 148 10.33 -19.47 -6.21
N MET A 149 10.55 -18.99 -4.97
CA MET A 149 11.54 -19.57 -4.07
C MET A 149 11.19 -20.98 -3.60
N ALA A 150 9.89 -21.28 -3.43
CA ALA A 150 9.41 -22.57 -2.94
C ALA A 150 9.21 -23.62 -4.02
N THR A 151 8.93 -23.20 -5.27
CA THR A 151 8.48 -24.09 -6.35
C THR A 151 9.45 -24.14 -7.52
N GLY A 152 10.35 -23.16 -7.66
CA GLY A 152 11.23 -23.04 -8.83
C GLY A 152 10.51 -22.58 -10.10
N VAL A 153 9.25 -22.10 -10.00
CA VAL A 153 8.55 -21.54 -11.15
C VAL A 153 9.37 -20.40 -11.77
N PRO A 154 9.50 -20.32 -13.11
CA PRO A 154 10.38 -19.37 -13.79
C PRO A 154 9.79 -17.95 -13.79
N PHE A 155 9.70 -17.36 -12.62
CA PHE A 155 9.14 -16.04 -12.36
C PHE A 155 9.97 -15.30 -11.30
N ASN A 156 10.18 -14.02 -11.51
CA ASN A 156 10.73 -13.07 -10.53
C ASN A 156 9.92 -11.77 -10.57
N TRP A 157 9.84 -11.05 -9.49
CA TRP A 157 9.11 -9.77 -9.47
C TRP A 157 9.65 -8.76 -10.48
N ARG A 158 10.94 -8.86 -10.86
CA ARG A 158 11.57 -8.03 -11.90
C ARG A 158 11.08 -8.34 -13.31
N ASP A 159 10.38 -9.45 -13.50
CA ASP A 159 9.70 -9.77 -14.76
C ASP A 159 8.43 -8.95 -14.95
N MET A 160 8.03 -8.13 -13.98
CA MET A 160 6.86 -7.25 -14.04
C MET A 160 7.29 -5.79 -13.80
N THR A 161 6.40 -4.85 -14.11
CA THR A 161 6.61 -3.42 -13.88
C THR A 161 5.93 -3.01 -12.57
N PRO A 162 6.69 -2.61 -11.51
CA PRO A 162 6.11 -2.10 -10.27
C PRO A 162 5.36 -0.79 -10.51
N VAL A 163 4.14 -0.67 -9.97
CA VAL A 163 3.31 0.56 -10.09
C VAL A 163 3.24 1.29 -8.76
N SER A 164 2.71 0.64 -7.72
CA SER A 164 2.52 1.25 -6.41
C SER A 164 2.41 0.22 -5.29
N MET A 165 3.10 0.47 -4.19
CA MET A 165 2.73 -0.10 -2.91
C MET A 165 1.45 0.59 -2.43
N MET A 166 0.42 -0.17 -2.13
CA MET A 166 -0.85 0.33 -1.65
C MET A 166 -0.94 0.33 -0.12
N ALA A 167 -0.34 -0.67 0.52
CA ALA A 167 -0.30 -0.86 1.96
C ALA A 167 0.75 -1.90 2.35
N LEU A 168 1.07 -1.95 3.64
CA LEU A 168 1.60 -3.16 4.28
C LEU A 168 0.50 -3.76 5.15
N ASP A 169 0.40 -5.08 5.12
CA ASP A 169 -0.64 -5.83 5.82
C ASP A 169 -0.02 -6.64 6.96
N GLN A 170 -0.66 -6.60 8.11
CA GLN A 170 -0.19 -7.22 9.34
C GLN A 170 -0.84 -8.59 9.50
N PHE A 171 -0.28 -9.41 10.40
CA PHE A 171 -0.84 -10.70 10.77
C PHE A 171 -1.23 -10.70 12.24
N VAL A 172 -2.32 -11.39 12.55
CA VAL A 172 -2.82 -11.55 13.91
C VAL A 172 -2.99 -13.03 14.21
N LEU A 173 -2.57 -13.46 15.40
CA LEU A 173 -2.86 -14.80 15.91
C LEU A 173 -4.32 -14.84 16.40
N TRP A 174 -5.11 -15.69 15.76
CA TRP A 174 -6.53 -15.86 16.04
C TRP A 174 -6.84 -17.24 16.59
N VAL A 175 -7.83 -17.29 17.48
CA VAL A 175 -8.45 -18.52 17.98
C VAL A 175 -9.98 -18.38 17.95
N ASN A 176 -10.69 -19.52 18.03
CA ASN A 176 -12.12 -19.50 18.24
C ASN A 176 -12.45 -18.86 19.60
N ALA A 177 -13.48 -18.00 19.67
CA ALA A 177 -13.82 -17.24 20.86
C ALA A 177 -14.25 -18.11 22.07
N ASP A 178 -14.75 -19.34 21.82
CA ASP A 178 -15.16 -20.29 22.85
C ASP A 178 -13.98 -20.95 23.57
N THR A 179 -12.75 -20.75 23.07
CA THR A 179 -11.56 -21.31 23.70
C THR A 179 -11.22 -20.57 25.00
N PRO A 180 -10.54 -21.22 25.98
CA PRO A 180 -10.18 -20.58 27.24
C PRO A 180 -9.04 -19.56 27.11
N TYR A 181 -8.36 -19.51 25.98
CA TYR A 181 -7.17 -18.68 25.78
C TYR A 181 -7.53 -17.19 25.69
N LYS A 182 -6.97 -16.36 26.58
CA LYS A 182 -7.24 -14.92 26.64
C LYS A 182 -6.20 -14.08 25.92
N ASN A 183 -5.00 -14.61 25.74
CA ASN A 183 -3.83 -13.96 25.12
C ASN A 183 -2.90 -14.99 24.49
N GLY A 184 -1.86 -14.54 23.77
CA GLY A 184 -0.90 -15.41 23.11
C GLY A 184 -0.14 -16.34 24.09
N LYS A 185 0.15 -15.86 25.31
CA LYS A 185 0.85 -16.66 26.32
C LYS A 185 0.03 -17.86 26.78
N ASP A 186 -1.27 -17.65 27.07
CA ASP A 186 -2.19 -18.74 27.46
C ASP A 186 -2.28 -19.79 26.35
N TYR A 187 -2.40 -19.34 25.10
CA TYR A 187 -2.48 -20.21 23.94
C TYR A 187 -1.20 -21.05 23.76
N LEU A 188 -0.02 -20.41 23.80
CA LEU A 188 1.24 -21.12 23.66
C LEU A 188 1.51 -22.11 24.82
N ALA A 189 1.07 -21.79 26.02
CA ALA A 189 1.14 -22.72 27.14
C ALA A 189 0.29 -23.99 26.88
N ALA A 190 -0.92 -23.81 26.31
CA ALA A 190 -1.78 -24.91 25.91
C ALA A 190 -1.17 -25.74 24.76
N VAL A 191 -0.55 -25.10 23.76
CA VAL A 191 0.14 -25.79 22.66
C VAL A 191 1.30 -26.65 23.21
N LYS A 192 2.10 -26.11 24.15
CA LYS A 192 3.17 -26.84 24.80
C LYS A 192 2.65 -28.04 25.63
N ALA A 193 1.59 -27.83 26.38
CA ALA A 193 0.97 -28.89 27.19
C ALA A 193 0.36 -30.00 26.32
N ALA A 194 -0.21 -29.67 25.14
CA ALA A 194 -0.72 -30.65 24.21
C ALA A 194 0.37 -31.52 23.58
N GLY A 195 1.59 -31.01 23.51
CA GLY A 195 2.73 -31.67 22.88
C GLY A 195 2.83 -31.39 21.36
N PRO A 196 3.93 -31.83 20.74
CA PRO A 196 4.19 -31.52 19.31
C PRO A 196 3.18 -32.18 18.38
N ASN A 197 2.80 -31.44 17.32
CA ASN A 197 1.90 -31.89 16.26
C ASN A 197 0.53 -32.40 16.78
N LYS A 198 -0.03 -31.70 17.78
CA LYS A 198 -1.37 -31.98 18.29
C LYS A 198 -2.38 -30.90 17.93
N MET A 199 -1.94 -29.66 17.79
CA MET A 199 -2.80 -28.54 17.42
C MET A 199 -2.60 -28.14 15.95
N LYS A 200 -3.70 -27.80 15.29
CA LYS A 200 -3.75 -27.44 13.90
C LYS A 200 -3.66 -25.92 13.73
N MET A 201 -2.67 -25.44 12.99
CA MET A 201 -2.56 -24.06 12.54
C MET A 201 -3.02 -23.99 11.09
N GLY A 202 -4.14 -23.32 10.82
CA GLY A 202 -4.60 -23.07 9.45
C GLY A 202 -3.95 -21.83 8.87
N GLY A 203 -3.76 -21.80 7.56
CA GLY A 203 -3.24 -20.63 6.87
C GLY A 203 -3.39 -20.70 5.36
N THR A 204 -3.14 -19.58 4.69
CA THR A 204 -3.19 -19.47 3.24
C THR A 204 -1.98 -20.14 2.60
N GLY A 205 -2.22 -21.07 1.68
CA GLY A 205 -1.19 -21.72 0.87
C GLY A 205 -0.20 -22.57 1.67
N SER A 206 0.73 -23.16 0.93
CA SER A 206 1.85 -23.92 1.51
C SER A 206 3.15 -23.19 1.22
N LYS A 207 4.06 -23.11 2.21
CA LYS A 207 5.34 -22.41 2.13
C LYS A 207 5.18 -20.90 1.82
N GLN A 208 4.05 -20.32 2.20
CA GLN A 208 3.74 -18.91 2.11
C GLN A 208 3.78 -18.25 3.49
N GLU A 209 3.33 -16.99 3.58
CA GLU A 209 3.45 -16.11 4.73
C GLU A 209 3.00 -16.77 6.04
N ASP A 210 1.82 -17.35 6.04
CA ASP A 210 1.22 -17.94 7.24
C ASP A 210 2.04 -19.12 7.75
N GLN A 211 2.58 -19.93 6.85
CA GLN A 211 3.44 -21.05 7.23
C GLN A 211 4.83 -20.57 7.66
N ILE A 212 5.37 -19.53 7.05
CA ILE A 212 6.64 -18.90 7.49
C ILE A 212 6.48 -18.37 8.91
N LEU A 213 5.40 -17.64 9.20
CA LEU A 213 5.08 -17.16 10.54
C LEU A 213 4.90 -18.31 11.53
N THR A 214 4.20 -19.37 11.13
CA THR A 214 4.03 -20.59 11.97
C THR A 214 5.36 -21.19 12.32
N VAL A 215 6.27 -21.37 11.36
CA VAL A 215 7.64 -21.91 11.62
C VAL A 215 8.45 -20.95 12.48
N GLY A 216 8.37 -19.64 12.26
CA GLY A 216 9.01 -18.63 13.10
C GLY A 216 8.54 -18.73 14.56
N MET A 217 7.23 -18.84 14.77
CA MET A 217 6.63 -19.03 16.10
C MET A 217 7.07 -20.37 16.73
N GLU A 218 7.08 -21.46 15.98
CA GLU A 218 7.56 -22.78 16.45
C GLU A 218 9.00 -22.71 16.97
N LYS A 219 9.89 -22.09 16.18
CA LYS A 219 11.30 -21.91 16.55
C LYS A 219 11.47 -21.06 17.81
N ALA A 220 10.78 -19.91 17.86
CA ALA A 220 10.88 -18.96 18.96
C ALA A 220 10.34 -19.52 20.27
N THR A 221 9.38 -20.45 20.24
CA THR A 221 8.64 -20.94 21.42
C THR A 221 8.88 -22.39 21.74
N GLY A 222 9.57 -23.16 20.88
CA GLY A 222 9.77 -24.60 21.03
C GLY A 222 8.47 -25.40 20.86
N THR A 223 7.45 -24.86 20.18
CA THR A 223 6.20 -25.55 19.86
C THR A 223 6.28 -26.22 18.49
N LYS A 224 5.27 -27.08 18.17
CA LYS A 224 5.09 -27.69 16.85
C LYS A 224 3.61 -27.83 16.55
N PHE A 225 3.22 -27.39 15.32
CA PHE A 225 1.85 -27.45 14.81
C PHE A 225 1.70 -28.44 13.67
N ILE A 226 0.46 -28.90 13.42
CA ILE A 226 0.07 -29.43 12.14
C ILE A 226 -0.38 -28.23 11.31
N TYR A 227 0.38 -27.86 10.28
CA TYR A 227 -0.04 -26.79 9.38
C TYR A 227 -1.04 -27.31 8.35
N VAL A 228 -2.20 -26.63 8.20
CA VAL A 228 -3.27 -26.99 7.27
C VAL A 228 -3.44 -25.83 6.27
N PRO A 229 -3.02 -26.02 4.98
CA PRO A 229 -3.12 -24.98 3.97
C PRO A 229 -4.53 -24.89 3.37
N PHE A 230 -4.99 -23.65 3.11
CA PHE A 230 -6.23 -23.30 2.43
C PHE A 230 -5.97 -22.37 1.26
N ARG A 231 -6.99 -22.03 0.45
CA ARG A 231 -6.84 -21.21 -0.75
C ARG A 231 -6.70 -19.71 -0.45
N GLY A 232 -7.16 -19.26 0.73
CA GLY A 232 -7.12 -17.86 1.17
C GLY A 232 -7.69 -17.67 2.56
N GLY A 233 -7.34 -16.55 3.22
CA GLY A 233 -7.64 -16.31 4.62
C GLY A 233 -9.14 -16.23 4.94
N GLY A 234 -9.98 -15.84 3.99
CA GLY A 234 -11.44 -15.90 4.18
C GLY A 234 -11.93 -17.34 4.44
N GLU A 235 -11.42 -18.33 3.72
CA GLU A 235 -11.70 -19.75 3.95
C GLU A 235 -11.14 -20.20 5.30
N VAL A 236 -9.90 -19.80 5.61
CA VAL A 236 -9.26 -20.11 6.91
C VAL A 236 -10.11 -19.62 8.09
N ALA A 237 -10.61 -18.37 8.02
CA ALA A 237 -11.44 -17.81 9.08
C ALA A 237 -12.74 -18.61 9.30
N VAL A 238 -13.37 -19.08 8.22
CA VAL A 238 -14.55 -19.96 8.30
C VAL A 238 -14.22 -21.29 8.95
N GLN A 239 -13.07 -21.90 8.60
CA GLN A 239 -12.63 -23.16 9.21
C GLN A 239 -12.32 -23.01 10.70
N LEU A 240 -11.77 -21.85 11.11
CA LEU A 240 -11.52 -21.55 12.52
C LEU A 240 -12.84 -21.36 13.31
N VAL A 241 -13.82 -20.68 12.74
CA VAL A 241 -15.16 -20.56 13.33
C VAL A 241 -15.81 -21.94 13.49
N GLY A 242 -15.67 -22.80 12.49
CA GLY A 242 -16.15 -24.19 12.50
C GLY A 242 -15.36 -25.14 13.39
N LYS A 243 -14.28 -24.67 14.04
CA LYS A 243 -13.39 -25.48 14.91
C LYS A 243 -12.72 -26.67 14.18
N HIS A 244 -12.53 -26.55 12.86
CA HIS A 244 -11.81 -27.56 12.06
C HIS A 244 -10.27 -27.39 12.18
N ILE A 245 -9.85 -26.20 12.60
CA ILE A 245 -8.47 -25.83 13.00
C ILE A 245 -8.52 -25.14 14.36
N ASP A 246 -7.40 -25.15 15.08
CA ASP A 246 -7.33 -24.61 16.46
C ASP A 246 -6.94 -23.12 16.46
N SER A 247 -6.21 -22.67 15.45
CA SER A 247 -5.71 -21.30 15.33
C SER A 247 -5.35 -20.94 13.89
N THR A 248 -5.14 -19.65 13.64
CA THR A 248 -4.58 -19.12 12.39
C THR A 248 -3.81 -17.83 12.63
N VAL A 249 -2.97 -17.45 11.66
CA VAL A 249 -2.24 -16.17 11.62
C VAL A 249 -2.77 -15.24 10.54
N ASN A 250 -4.06 -15.27 10.27
CA ASN A 250 -4.72 -14.45 9.24
C ASN A 250 -4.50 -12.95 9.40
N ASN A 251 -4.53 -12.25 8.26
CA ASN A 251 -4.55 -10.78 8.25
C ASN A 251 -5.83 -10.25 8.93
N PRO A 252 -5.79 -9.06 9.56
CA PRO A 252 -6.94 -8.46 10.23
C PRO A 252 -8.22 -8.43 9.40
N ILE A 253 -8.14 -7.96 8.14
CA ILE A 253 -9.31 -7.81 7.26
C ILE A 253 -10.02 -9.13 6.95
N GLU A 254 -9.32 -10.26 7.03
CA GLU A 254 -9.85 -11.59 6.70
C GLU A 254 -10.68 -12.21 7.82
N ALA A 255 -10.52 -11.73 9.07
CA ALA A 255 -11.17 -12.26 10.25
C ALA A 255 -11.98 -11.21 11.04
N VAL A 256 -11.95 -9.93 10.64
CA VAL A 256 -12.60 -8.84 11.38
C VAL A 256 -14.12 -9.02 11.50
N ALA A 257 -14.77 -9.57 10.49
CA ALA A 257 -16.22 -9.80 10.52
C ALA A 257 -16.59 -10.83 11.61
N GLN A 258 -15.85 -11.93 11.68
CA GLN A 258 -16.04 -12.99 12.67
C GLN A 258 -15.63 -12.52 14.08
N TRP A 259 -14.61 -11.68 14.18
CA TRP A 259 -14.22 -11.06 15.46
C TRP A 259 -15.32 -10.10 15.96
N ARG A 260 -15.87 -9.26 15.08
CA ARG A 260 -16.99 -8.37 15.39
C ARG A 260 -18.25 -9.14 15.82
N ALA A 261 -18.48 -10.29 15.20
CA ALA A 261 -19.58 -11.20 15.56
C ALA A 261 -19.31 -12.00 16.85
N GLY A 262 -18.16 -11.82 17.51
CA GLY A 262 -17.80 -12.54 18.73
C GLY A 262 -17.44 -14.01 18.53
N GLN A 263 -17.22 -14.47 17.29
CA GLN A 263 -16.91 -15.85 16.94
C GLN A 263 -15.42 -16.18 17.04
N LEU A 264 -14.57 -15.18 16.81
CA LEU A 264 -13.10 -15.28 16.91
C LEU A 264 -12.57 -14.32 17.97
N ARG A 265 -11.36 -14.60 18.44
CA ARG A 265 -10.61 -13.76 19.36
C ARG A 265 -9.20 -13.52 18.82
N ALA A 266 -8.79 -12.23 18.76
CA ALA A 266 -7.44 -11.81 18.47
C ALA A 266 -6.58 -11.96 19.73
N LEU A 267 -5.42 -12.62 19.63
CA LEU A 267 -4.52 -12.85 20.74
C LEU A 267 -3.30 -11.92 20.73
N CYS A 268 -2.68 -11.71 19.55
CA CYS A 268 -1.57 -10.79 19.38
C CYS A 268 -1.35 -10.45 17.89
N VAL A 269 -0.71 -9.32 17.61
CA VAL A 269 -0.28 -8.90 16.26
C VAL A 269 1.21 -9.15 16.04
N PHE A 270 1.57 -9.69 14.87
CA PHE A 270 2.96 -9.94 14.47
C PHE A 270 3.62 -8.67 13.92
N ASP A 271 3.73 -7.64 14.74
CA ASP A 271 4.40 -6.39 14.40
C ASP A 271 5.22 -5.93 15.62
N ASP A 272 6.21 -5.09 15.40
CA ASP A 272 7.04 -4.50 16.46
C ASP A 272 6.27 -3.51 17.33
N LYS A 273 5.13 -3.02 16.82
CA LYS A 273 4.24 -2.06 17.48
C LYS A 273 2.79 -2.53 17.38
N ARG A 274 2.00 -2.16 18.39
CA ARG A 274 0.54 -2.33 18.34
C ARG A 274 -0.05 -1.52 17.18
N MET A 275 -1.13 -2.04 16.58
CA MET A 275 -1.85 -1.33 15.54
C MET A 275 -2.35 0.04 16.02
N PRO A 276 -2.26 1.12 15.22
CA PRO A 276 -2.50 2.49 15.72
C PRO A 276 -3.99 2.84 15.87
N TYR A 277 -4.91 1.99 15.44
CA TYR A 277 -6.33 2.29 15.34
C TYR A 277 -7.05 2.14 16.67
N LYS A 278 -7.68 3.24 17.15
CA LYS A 278 -8.33 3.33 18.46
C LYS A 278 -9.86 3.22 18.42
N ALA A 279 -10.45 3.32 17.23
CA ALA A 279 -11.88 3.11 17.06
C ALA A 279 -12.24 1.65 17.40
N LYS A 280 -13.33 1.47 18.16
CA LYS A 280 -13.79 0.13 18.55
C LYS A 280 -14.22 -0.66 17.33
N VAL A 281 -13.70 -1.86 17.20
CA VAL A 281 -14.06 -2.84 16.17
C VAL A 281 -15.15 -3.79 16.70
N THR A 282 -15.02 -4.19 17.96
CA THR A 282 -16.05 -4.92 18.72
C THR A 282 -16.60 -4.01 19.81
N ASP A 283 -17.64 -4.43 20.53
CA ASP A 283 -18.17 -3.66 21.67
C ASP A 283 -17.12 -3.38 22.75
N LYS A 284 -16.07 -4.20 22.82
CA LYS A 284 -15.07 -4.16 23.89
C LYS A 284 -13.68 -3.69 23.45
N GLN A 285 -13.29 -3.96 22.19
CA GLN A 285 -11.89 -3.82 21.75
C GLN A 285 -11.74 -3.03 20.47
N ALA A 286 -10.66 -2.25 20.39
CA ALA A 286 -10.09 -1.66 19.19
C ALA A 286 -8.90 -2.51 18.72
N TRP A 287 -8.41 -2.24 17.49
CA TRP A 287 -7.19 -2.87 17.01
C TRP A 287 -5.97 -2.54 17.88
N GLY A 288 -5.88 -1.32 18.39
CA GLY A 288 -4.79 -0.86 19.27
C GLY A 288 -4.75 -1.54 20.63
N ASP A 289 -5.82 -2.22 21.05
CA ASP A 289 -5.88 -2.97 22.30
C ASP A 289 -5.18 -4.34 22.20
N ILE A 290 -4.98 -4.84 20.95
CA ILE A 290 -4.32 -6.12 20.71
C ILE A 290 -2.81 -5.96 20.98
N PRO A 291 -2.23 -6.74 21.90
CA PRO A 291 -0.80 -6.68 22.18
C PRO A 291 0.03 -7.18 20.98
N THR A 292 1.30 -6.79 20.89
CA THR A 292 2.22 -7.43 19.97
C THR A 292 2.49 -8.87 20.38
N CYS A 293 2.88 -9.72 19.41
CA CYS A 293 3.23 -11.11 19.74
C CYS A 293 4.51 -11.17 20.61
N THR A 294 5.41 -10.20 20.45
CA THR A 294 6.58 -10.06 21.36
C THR A 294 6.14 -9.80 22.80
N GLU A 295 5.16 -8.92 23.06
CA GLU A 295 4.59 -8.72 24.40
C GLU A 295 3.94 -10.00 24.94
N SER A 296 3.52 -10.89 24.06
CA SER A 296 2.90 -12.20 24.39
C SER A 296 3.90 -13.36 24.43
N GLY A 297 5.21 -13.09 24.34
CA GLY A 297 6.26 -14.11 24.44
C GLY A 297 6.56 -14.83 23.11
N VAL A 298 6.14 -14.27 21.98
CA VAL A 298 6.46 -14.72 20.62
C VAL A 298 7.27 -13.62 19.92
N PRO A 299 8.60 -13.62 19.98
CA PRO A 299 9.45 -12.62 19.33
C PRO A 299 9.49 -12.86 17.82
N SER A 300 8.41 -12.51 17.12
CA SER A 300 8.26 -12.62 15.66
C SER A 300 7.49 -11.44 15.15
N SER A 301 8.03 -10.79 14.12
CA SER A 301 7.44 -9.64 13.43
C SER A 301 7.47 -9.91 11.92
N TYR A 302 6.39 -9.62 11.25
CA TYR A 302 6.27 -9.79 9.80
C TYR A 302 5.11 -8.95 9.25
N VAL A 303 5.39 -8.21 8.19
CA VAL A 303 4.38 -7.45 7.44
C VAL A 303 4.42 -7.81 5.96
N MET A 304 3.27 -7.89 5.33
CA MET A 304 3.10 -8.34 3.96
C MET A 304 2.85 -7.18 3.01
N LEU A 305 3.43 -7.27 1.81
CA LEU A 305 3.16 -6.32 0.72
C LEU A 305 1.72 -6.44 0.20
N ARG A 306 1.07 -5.29 0.01
CA ARG A 306 -0.07 -5.10 -0.90
C ARG A 306 0.39 -4.13 -2.00
N GLY A 307 0.91 -4.67 -3.10
CA GLY A 307 1.45 -3.89 -4.22
C GLY A 307 0.68 -4.16 -5.52
N VAL A 308 0.69 -3.17 -6.42
CA VAL A 308 0.13 -3.31 -7.77
C VAL A 308 1.27 -3.27 -8.78
N PHE A 309 1.22 -4.19 -9.75
CA PHE A 309 2.19 -4.32 -10.83
C PHE A 309 1.46 -4.40 -12.17
N MET A 310 2.19 -4.16 -13.24
CA MET A 310 1.78 -4.32 -14.63
C MET A 310 2.63 -5.40 -15.32
N ALA A 311 2.20 -5.79 -16.50
CA ALA A 311 2.97 -6.62 -17.41
C ALA A 311 4.35 -5.97 -17.73
N PRO A 312 5.36 -6.76 -18.11
CA PRO A 312 6.65 -6.22 -18.52
C PRO A 312 6.56 -5.46 -19.86
N GLY A 313 7.45 -4.46 -20.03
CA GLY A 313 7.57 -3.74 -21.31
C GLY A 313 6.47 -2.72 -21.59
N VAL A 314 5.68 -2.35 -20.59
CA VAL A 314 4.77 -1.19 -20.65
C VAL A 314 5.55 0.11 -20.60
N THR A 315 4.97 1.21 -21.12
CA THR A 315 5.63 2.51 -21.15
C THR A 315 5.55 3.22 -19.79
N ALA A 316 6.43 4.21 -19.58
CA ALA A 316 6.39 5.07 -18.40
C ALA A 316 5.05 5.83 -18.27
N GLU A 317 4.46 6.23 -19.40
CA GLU A 317 3.19 6.93 -19.46
C GLU A 317 2.02 6.03 -19.01
N GLN A 318 2.02 4.77 -19.43
CA GLN A 318 1.07 3.76 -19.01
C GLN A 318 1.18 3.47 -17.51
N THR A 319 2.40 3.37 -16.98
CA THR A 319 2.65 3.19 -15.55
C THR A 319 2.20 4.42 -14.75
N ALA A 320 2.47 5.63 -15.26
CA ALA A 320 2.08 6.89 -14.63
C ALA A 320 0.56 7.04 -14.52
N PHE A 321 -0.20 6.57 -15.52
CA PHE A 321 -1.66 6.54 -15.47
C PHE A 321 -2.16 5.76 -14.25
N TYR A 322 -1.73 4.50 -14.09
CA TYR A 322 -2.17 3.67 -12.96
C TYR A 322 -1.64 4.19 -11.63
N THR A 323 -0.43 4.70 -11.56
CA THR A 323 0.11 5.34 -10.35
C THR A 323 -0.76 6.52 -9.92
N GLY A 324 -1.15 7.39 -10.87
CA GLY A 324 -2.03 8.52 -10.63
C GLY A 324 -3.46 8.11 -10.24
N MET A 325 -4.01 7.09 -10.91
CA MET A 325 -5.33 6.52 -10.59
C MET A 325 -5.34 5.93 -9.16
N LEU A 326 -4.35 5.11 -8.81
CA LEU A 326 -4.24 4.50 -7.47
C LEU A 326 -4.01 5.55 -6.37
N LYS A 327 -3.30 6.65 -6.67
CA LYS A 327 -3.21 7.78 -5.76
C LYS A 327 -4.59 8.37 -5.46
N LYS A 328 -5.42 8.61 -6.49
CA LYS A 328 -6.80 9.09 -6.31
C LYS A 328 -7.66 8.10 -5.51
N VAL A 329 -7.49 6.79 -5.73
CA VAL A 329 -8.16 5.75 -4.93
C VAL A 329 -7.83 5.92 -3.46
N ARG A 330 -6.55 6.11 -3.09
CA ARG A 330 -6.12 6.28 -1.69
C ARG A 330 -6.67 7.54 -1.01
N GLU A 331 -7.05 8.55 -1.77
CA GLU A 331 -7.61 9.80 -1.26
C GLU A 331 -9.09 9.69 -0.90
N THR A 332 -9.79 8.63 -1.37
CA THR A 332 -11.23 8.44 -1.16
C THR A 332 -11.58 8.05 0.28
N PRO A 333 -12.78 8.42 0.75
CA PRO A 333 -13.25 8.01 2.08
C PRO A 333 -13.42 6.50 2.22
N GLU A 334 -13.83 5.79 1.14
CA GLU A 334 -13.98 4.32 1.14
C GLU A 334 -12.64 3.62 1.36
N TRP A 335 -11.58 4.11 0.73
CA TRP A 335 -10.24 3.58 0.95
C TRP A 335 -9.78 3.80 2.38
N LYS A 336 -9.94 5.01 2.92
CA LYS A 336 -9.54 5.34 4.29
C LYS A 336 -10.29 4.48 5.31
N ASP A 337 -11.60 4.33 5.13
CA ASP A 337 -12.43 3.46 5.96
C ASP A 337 -12.00 1.98 5.90
N TYR A 338 -11.68 1.49 4.70
CA TYR A 338 -11.17 0.13 4.51
C TYR A 338 -9.82 -0.09 5.22
N MET A 339 -8.89 0.87 5.10
CA MET A 339 -7.58 0.81 5.74
C MET A 339 -7.71 0.77 7.27
N GLU A 340 -8.61 1.55 7.84
CA GLU A 340 -8.87 1.56 9.28
C GLU A 340 -9.56 0.26 9.74
N LYS A 341 -10.62 -0.16 9.05
CA LYS A 341 -11.37 -1.38 9.36
C LYS A 341 -10.53 -2.65 9.28
N GLY A 342 -9.59 -2.68 8.34
CA GLY A 342 -8.67 -3.80 8.12
C GLY A 342 -7.33 -3.66 8.85
N ALA A 343 -7.16 -2.61 9.64
CA ALA A 343 -5.91 -2.33 10.39
C ALA A 343 -4.64 -2.30 9.52
N PHE A 344 -4.75 -1.86 8.26
CA PHE A 344 -3.59 -1.79 7.38
C PHE A 344 -2.59 -0.72 7.81
N ASN A 345 -1.30 -1.00 7.64
CA ASN A 345 -0.28 0.02 7.66
C ASN A 345 -0.32 0.80 6.34
N GLN A 346 -0.51 2.12 6.43
CA GLN A 346 -0.76 2.99 5.28
C GLN A 346 0.52 3.45 4.55
N THR A 347 1.65 2.76 4.73
CA THR A 347 2.87 3.01 3.96
C THR A 347 2.61 2.82 2.47
N THR A 348 3.03 3.81 1.68
CA THR A 348 2.89 3.80 0.21
C THR A 348 4.19 4.21 -0.44
N MET A 349 4.56 3.55 -1.54
CA MET A 349 5.75 3.83 -2.32
C MET A 349 5.45 3.65 -3.81
N SER A 350 6.24 4.28 -4.67
CA SER A 350 6.19 4.10 -6.13
C SER A 350 7.58 4.36 -6.73
N GLY A 351 7.78 4.07 -8.01
CA GLY A 351 9.05 4.31 -8.69
C GLY A 351 10.24 3.62 -8.02
N ASP A 352 11.39 4.28 -8.00
CA ASP A 352 12.66 3.72 -7.50
C ASP A 352 12.63 3.37 -6.01
N GLU A 353 11.88 4.14 -5.20
CA GLU A 353 11.69 3.84 -3.78
C GLU A 353 11.01 2.48 -3.59
N PHE A 354 9.95 2.21 -4.36
CA PHE A 354 9.26 0.93 -4.33
C PHE A 354 10.15 -0.21 -4.82
N ALA A 355 10.88 -0.02 -5.91
CA ALA A 355 11.83 -1.01 -6.43
C ALA A 355 12.93 -1.34 -5.41
N GLY A 356 13.47 -0.32 -4.73
CA GLY A 356 14.45 -0.50 -3.66
C GLY A 356 13.89 -1.28 -2.46
N TRP A 357 12.66 -1.01 -2.07
CA TRP A 357 11.97 -1.78 -1.03
C TRP A 357 11.77 -3.25 -1.42
N LEU A 358 11.33 -3.51 -2.68
CA LEU A 358 11.13 -4.88 -3.20
C LEU A 358 12.41 -5.71 -3.14
N GLY A 359 13.58 -5.13 -3.46
CA GLY A 359 14.86 -5.83 -3.36
C GLY A 359 15.20 -6.23 -1.92
N LYS A 360 14.94 -5.35 -0.95
CA LYS A 360 15.13 -5.67 0.49
C LYS A 360 14.16 -6.74 0.97
N ALA A 361 12.89 -6.65 0.56
CA ALA A 361 11.86 -7.62 0.91
C ALA A 361 12.16 -9.01 0.32
N GLU A 362 12.65 -9.10 -0.91
CA GLU A 362 13.09 -10.35 -1.52
C GLU A 362 14.19 -11.03 -0.69
N ASN A 363 15.21 -10.28 -0.27
CA ASN A 363 16.29 -10.81 0.54
C ASN A 363 15.80 -11.31 1.90
N MET A 364 14.94 -10.54 2.56
CA MET A 364 14.30 -10.93 3.81
C MET A 364 13.54 -12.26 3.66
N HIS A 365 12.70 -12.37 2.63
CA HIS A 365 11.95 -13.61 2.38
C HIS A 365 12.86 -14.78 2.08
N ARG A 366 13.95 -14.58 1.36
CA ARG A 366 14.94 -15.62 1.08
C ARG A 366 15.54 -16.20 2.36
N GLU A 367 15.93 -15.35 3.31
CA GLU A 367 16.44 -15.81 4.59
C GLU A 367 15.36 -16.52 5.42
N LEU A 368 14.15 -15.98 5.52
CA LEU A 368 13.03 -16.64 6.22
C LEU A 368 12.68 -18.00 5.60
N MET A 369 12.64 -18.10 4.28
CA MET A 369 12.37 -19.34 3.55
C MET A 369 13.49 -20.37 3.73
N LYS A 370 14.76 -19.92 3.75
CA LYS A 370 15.92 -20.76 4.03
C LYS A 370 15.84 -21.32 5.45
N GLU A 371 15.58 -20.46 6.43
CA GLU A 371 15.41 -20.87 7.83
C GLU A 371 14.25 -21.85 8.02
N ALA A 372 13.14 -21.66 7.29
CA ALA A 372 11.99 -22.55 7.33
C ALA A 372 12.23 -23.89 6.57
N GLY A 373 13.31 -24.00 5.79
CA GLY A 373 13.56 -25.17 4.93
C GLY A 373 12.62 -25.25 3.71
N PHE A 374 12.14 -24.10 3.23
CA PHE A 374 11.13 -24.02 2.15
C PHE A 374 11.71 -23.69 0.77
N LEU A 375 12.98 -23.34 0.68
CA LEU A 375 13.62 -23.11 -0.62
C LEU A 375 13.60 -24.40 -1.45
N VAL A 376 13.31 -24.25 -2.75
CA VAL A 376 13.53 -25.33 -3.72
C VAL A 376 15.02 -25.69 -3.74
N LYS A 377 15.30 -26.98 -3.82
CA LYS A 377 16.68 -27.51 -3.92
C LYS A 377 17.21 -27.40 -5.33
#